data_16258443b37fa0fea9ca44d9f0a9f3e8
#
_entry.id   16258443b37fa0fea9ca44d9f0a9f3e8
#
_cell.length_a   1.000
_cell.length_b   1.000
_cell.length_c   1.000
_cell.angle_alpha   90.00
_cell.angle_beta   90.00
_cell.angle_gamma   90.00
#
_symmetry.space_group_name_H-M   'P 1'
#
loop_
_entity.id
_entity.type
_entity.pdbx_description
1 polymer ?
#
loop_
_entity_poly.entity_id
_entity_poly.type
_entity_poly.pdbx_seq_one_letter_code
_entity_poly.pdbx_strand_id
1 'polypeptide(L)'
;MGEEPSRTYQHRLKLVSQPAPILADYPEYVSAVEEVPEGRFEAPPLIEDDGATLAVKCWRFSYNARGIIEMTNHLDGLKTAIIVVHPWGVDDGSGWITPEPAGAAFQCTPRKNRLVTKHLTEIVDPLLSRLRSQVKLVSYSLPLKEDPIRQKIYRSIRTTTTAGRRAEGEKELAAKLRSFDYTGTALPTEVPLSGHAESIDYFRAIPGLDAYNGYNRRGYWDLPTPVHRAIHVSLDDVVFYDAEGYAVVKEFLQSQGVRHILLAGYNTDMCVCLTTCGYENLRKDFNVFLIGDATLATFPAQASPAHATNAAVAFASLKIFITQASWIGEVPTRASR
;
A
#
# COMPACT_ATOMS: atom_id res chain seq x y z
N MET A 1 -7.81 -35.14 11.12
CA MET A 1 -6.99 -34.01 10.60
C MET A 1 -5.96 -34.66 9.70
N GLY A 2 -6.11 -34.50 8.38
CA GLY A 2 -5.13 -35.00 7.42
C GLY A 2 -3.86 -34.16 7.56
N GLU A 3 -2.69 -34.79 7.56
CA GLU A 3 -1.43 -34.07 7.49
C GLU A 3 -1.43 -33.22 6.22
N GLU A 4 -1.23 -31.91 6.36
CA GLU A 4 -1.03 -31.03 5.22
C GLU A 4 0.18 -31.48 4.43
N PRO A 5 0.12 -31.57 3.10
CA PRO A 5 1.26 -32.03 2.31
C PRO A 5 2.43 -31.06 2.47
N SER A 6 3.56 -31.60 2.94
CA SER A 6 4.79 -30.85 2.99
C SER A 6 5.32 -30.62 1.57
N ARG A 7 5.84 -29.41 1.29
CA ARG A 7 6.42 -29.05 0.00
C ARG A 7 7.90 -28.75 0.14
N THR A 8 8.66 -29.11 -0.86
CA THR A 8 10.07 -28.74 -1.01
C THR A 8 10.14 -27.54 -1.96
N TYR A 9 10.91 -26.53 -1.56
CA TYR A 9 11.11 -25.32 -2.37
C TYR A 9 12.60 -25.15 -2.66
N GLN A 10 12.91 -24.77 -3.89
CA GLN A 10 14.19 -24.14 -4.20
C GLN A 10 14.11 -22.68 -3.80
N HIS A 11 15.07 -22.19 -3.06
CA HIS A 11 15.15 -20.78 -2.72
C HIS A 11 16.40 -20.14 -3.33
N ARG A 12 16.29 -18.84 -3.59
CA ARG A 12 17.41 -18.03 -4.08
C ARG A 12 17.62 -16.88 -3.12
N LEU A 13 18.74 -16.87 -2.45
CA LEU A 13 19.20 -15.72 -1.68
C LEU A 13 19.91 -14.74 -2.62
N LYS A 14 19.41 -13.52 -2.69
CA LYS A 14 20.13 -12.40 -3.28
C LYS A 14 20.56 -11.50 -2.13
N LEU A 15 21.81 -11.61 -1.74
CA LEU A 15 22.40 -10.68 -0.78
C LEU A 15 22.52 -9.32 -1.45
N VAL A 16 21.90 -8.33 -0.85
CA VAL A 16 22.07 -6.93 -1.25
C VAL A 16 23.06 -6.31 -0.29
N SER A 17 24.20 -5.87 -0.81
CA SER A 17 25.15 -5.09 -0.04
C SER A 17 24.48 -3.81 0.45
N GLN A 18 24.43 -3.63 1.76
CA GLN A 18 23.93 -2.38 2.35
C GLN A 18 25.10 -1.45 2.64
N PRO A 19 25.03 -0.18 2.21
CA PRO A 19 26.03 0.78 2.62
C PRO A 19 25.89 1.08 4.12
N ALA A 20 26.95 0.95 4.86
CA ALA A 20 27.05 1.26 6.29
C ALA A 20 25.93 0.62 7.15
N PRO A 21 25.88 -0.71 7.29
CA PRO A 21 24.96 -1.35 8.22
C PRO A 21 25.23 -0.89 9.67
N ILE A 22 24.19 -0.92 10.51
CA ILE A 22 24.29 -0.53 11.94
C ILE A 22 25.41 -1.29 12.67
N LEU A 23 25.67 -2.55 12.28
CA LEU A 23 26.70 -3.40 12.85
C LEU A 23 27.95 -3.46 11.98
N ALA A 24 28.29 -2.40 11.22
CA ALA A 24 29.44 -2.39 10.32
C ALA A 24 30.78 -2.68 11.03
N ASP A 25 30.88 -2.25 12.30
CA ASP A 25 32.07 -2.46 13.13
C ASP A 25 32.10 -3.84 13.83
N TYR A 26 31.05 -4.65 13.61
CA TYR A 26 30.88 -5.99 14.18
C TYR A 26 30.50 -7.00 13.08
N PRO A 27 31.41 -7.26 12.13
CA PRO A 27 31.10 -8.08 10.96
C PRO A 27 30.66 -9.51 11.30
N GLU A 28 31.11 -10.04 12.43
CA GLU A 28 30.71 -11.35 12.92
C GLU A 28 29.21 -11.46 13.24
N TYR A 29 28.54 -10.39 13.55
CA TYR A 29 27.10 -10.37 13.84
C TYR A 29 26.22 -10.21 12.58
N VAL A 30 26.85 -9.87 11.45
CA VAL A 30 26.12 -9.64 10.18
C VAL A 30 26.53 -10.63 9.10
N SER A 31 27.33 -11.63 9.44
CA SER A 31 27.72 -12.68 8.52
C SER A 31 26.50 -13.47 8.06
N ALA A 32 26.41 -13.70 6.76
CA ALA A 32 25.39 -14.57 6.22
C ALA A 32 25.59 -16.00 6.74
N VAL A 33 24.52 -16.65 7.14
CA VAL A 33 24.54 -18.10 7.39
C VAL A 33 24.53 -18.84 6.06
N GLU A 34 24.99 -20.09 6.08
CA GLU A 34 24.97 -20.95 4.89
C GLU A 34 23.56 -21.03 4.30
N GLU A 35 23.51 -20.94 2.99
CA GLU A 35 22.28 -21.12 2.23
C GLU A 35 21.84 -22.58 2.26
N VAL A 36 20.54 -22.81 2.39
CA VAL A 36 19.93 -24.12 2.24
C VAL A 36 19.11 -24.09 0.94
N PRO A 37 19.68 -24.58 -0.19
CA PRO A 37 19.08 -24.45 -1.50
C PRO A 37 17.80 -25.28 -1.66
N GLU A 38 17.77 -26.43 -1.00
CA GLU A 38 16.64 -27.34 -1.02
C GLU A 38 16.35 -27.88 0.36
N GLY A 39 15.07 -28.09 0.66
CA GLY A 39 14.69 -28.65 1.93
C GLY A 39 13.17 -28.75 2.09
N ARG A 40 12.76 -29.44 3.12
CA ARG A 40 11.38 -29.48 3.55
C ARG A 40 11.11 -28.26 4.42
N PHE A 41 10.29 -27.35 3.92
CA PHE A 41 9.96 -26.11 4.62
C PHE A 41 8.49 -26.12 5.03
N GLU A 42 8.23 -25.69 6.26
CA GLU A 42 6.90 -25.37 6.70
C GLU A 42 6.47 -24.06 6.02
N ALA A 43 5.48 -24.15 5.16
CA ALA A 43 4.86 -23.02 4.52
C ALA A 43 3.34 -23.26 4.49
N PRO A 44 2.54 -22.19 4.48
CA PRO A 44 1.12 -22.36 4.19
C PRO A 44 0.97 -23.07 2.83
N PRO A 45 -0.06 -23.91 2.67
CA PRO A 45 -0.32 -24.54 1.39
C PRO A 45 -0.45 -23.47 0.31
N LEU A 46 0.04 -23.75 -0.89
CA LEU A 46 -0.20 -22.90 -2.05
C LEU A 46 -1.69 -22.89 -2.38
N ILE A 47 -2.17 -21.75 -2.83
CA ILE A 47 -3.54 -21.62 -3.28
C ILE A 47 -3.61 -22.16 -4.71
N GLU A 48 -4.52 -23.11 -4.92
CA GLU A 48 -4.81 -23.75 -6.21
C GLU A 48 -6.32 -23.74 -6.37
N ASP A 49 -6.88 -22.61 -6.81
CA ASP A 49 -8.32 -22.52 -7.06
C ASP A 49 -8.71 -23.30 -8.32
N ASP A 50 -9.85 -23.99 -8.29
CA ASP A 50 -10.35 -24.78 -9.45
C ASP A 50 -10.62 -23.90 -10.69
N GLY A 51 -11.04 -22.67 -10.48
CA GLY A 51 -11.29 -21.68 -11.54
C GLY A 51 -10.15 -20.68 -11.73
N ALA A 52 -8.91 -21.07 -11.42
CA ALA A 52 -7.78 -20.17 -11.48
C ALA A 52 -7.56 -19.55 -12.87
N THR A 53 -7.48 -18.23 -12.90
CA THR A 53 -7.15 -17.43 -14.08
C THR A 53 -5.87 -16.61 -13.92
N LEU A 54 -5.43 -16.43 -12.66
CA LEU A 54 -4.25 -15.66 -12.31
C LEU A 54 -3.15 -16.57 -11.74
N ALA A 55 -1.95 -16.47 -12.30
CA ALA A 55 -0.72 -17.04 -11.74
C ALA A 55 0.04 -15.96 -10.99
N VAL A 56 0.04 -16.02 -9.66
CA VAL A 56 0.64 -15.02 -8.78
C VAL A 56 1.95 -15.55 -8.23
N LYS A 57 3.04 -15.10 -8.82
CA LYS A 57 4.40 -15.47 -8.42
C LYS A 57 4.80 -14.64 -7.22
N CYS A 58 5.04 -15.33 -6.10
CA CYS A 58 5.22 -14.73 -4.80
C CYS A 58 6.58 -15.06 -4.19
N TRP A 59 7.04 -14.19 -3.31
CA TRP A 59 8.26 -14.39 -2.51
C TRP A 59 7.94 -14.21 -1.04
N ARG A 60 8.46 -15.10 -0.23
CA ARG A 60 8.34 -15.02 1.22
C ARG A 60 9.66 -15.42 1.87
N PHE A 61 9.99 -14.79 3.00
CA PHE A 61 11.08 -15.25 3.83
C PHE A 61 10.74 -16.58 4.50
N SER A 62 11.66 -17.53 4.45
CA SER A 62 11.56 -18.80 5.16
C SER A 62 12.73 -18.93 6.15
N TYR A 63 12.41 -19.09 7.41
CA TYR A 63 13.43 -19.32 8.44
C TYR A 63 14.16 -20.66 8.24
N ASN A 64 13.44 -21.71 7.82
CA ASN A 64 14.04 -23.03 7.61
C ASN A 64 14.98 -23.02 6.40
N ALA A 65 14.61 -22.32 5.32
CA ALA A 65 15.47 -22.15 4.15
C ALA A 65 16.55 -21.08 4.37
N ARG A 66 16.48 -20.33 5.45
CA ARG A 66 17.37 -19.20 5.76
C ARG A 66 17.41 -18.15 4.65
N GLY A 67 16.28 -17.92 3.98
CA GLY A 67 16.22 -17.00 2.86
C GLY A 67 14.84 -16.83 2.26
N ILE A 68 14.83 -16.25 1.05
CA ILE A 68 13.59 -15.99 0.31
C ILE A 68 13.27 -17.20 -0.55
N ILE A 69 12.09 -17.77 -0.36
CA ILE A 69 11.53 -18.80 -1.25
C ILE A 69 10.57 -18.18 -2.26
N GLU A 70 10.56 -18.73 -3.45
CA GLU A 70 9.66 -18.37 -4.54
C GLU A 70 8.51 -19.39 -4.61
N MET A 71 7.29 -18.88 -4.73
CA MET A 71 6.06 -19.68 -4.80
C MET A 71 5.16 -19.12 -5.88
N THR A 72 4.42 -19.97 -6.58
CA THR A 72 3.35 -19.53 -7.48
C THR A 72 2.02 -20.02 -6.96
N ASN A 73 1.08 -19.09 -6.74
CA ASN A 73 -0.29 -19.38 -6.38
C ASN A 73 -1.17 -19.22 -7.62
N HIS A 74 -2.16 -20.06 -7.75
CA HIS A 74 -3.13 -20.01 -8.84
C HIS A 74 -4.49 -19.57 -8.26
N LEU A 75 -4.88 -18.34 -8.58
CA LEU A 75 -6.05 -17.70 -7.99
C LEU A 75 -7.18 -17.61 -9.01
N ASP A 76 -8.42 -17.80 -8.53
CA ASP A 76 -9.62 -17.44 -9.28
C ASP A 76 -9.75 -15.90 -9.29
N GLY A 77 -9.60 -15.29 -10.46
CA GLY A 77 -9.72 -13.84 -10.62
C GLY A 77 -11.09 -13.31 -10.20
N LEU A 78 -12.16 -14.11 -10.35
CA LEU A 78 -13.51 -13.72 -9.91
C LEU A 78 -13.68 -13.76 -8.38
N LYS A 79 -12.69 -14.28 -7.64
CA LYS A 79 -12.60 -14.23 -6.18
C LYS A 79 -11.47 -13.34 -5.69
N THR A 80 -10.83 -12.59 -6.61
CA THR A 80 -9.69 -11.74 -6.32
C THR A 80 -10.07 -10.26 -6.46
N ALA A 81 -9.72 -9.45 -5.47
CA ALA A 81 -9.79 -8.00 -5.56
C ALA A 81 -8.39 -7.39 -5.55
N ILE A 82 -8.20 -6.27 -6.25
CA ILE A 82 -7.03 -5.41 -6.08
C ILE A 82 -7.43 -4.18 -5.27
N ILE A 83 -6.67 -3.86 -4.23
CA ILE A 83 -6.88 -2.70 -3.38
C ILE A 83 -5.63 -1.83 -3.43
N VAL A 84 -5.79 -0.59 -3.86
CA VAL A 84 -4.73 0.42 -3.81
C VAL A 84 -4.97 1.32 -2.61
N VAL A 85 -4.11 1.21 -1.61
CA VAL A 85 -4.21 1.98 -0.37
C VAL A 85 -3.67 3.38 -0.60
N HIS A 86 -4.46 4.39 -0.26
CA HIS A 86 -4.10 5.80 -0.24
C HIS A 86 -3.40 6.33 -1.51
N PRO A 87 -3.90 6.08 -2.71
CA PRO A 87 -3.38 6.69 -3.93
C PRO A 87 -3.99 8.08 -4.11
N TRP A 88 -3.89 8.92 -3.12
CA TRP A 88 -4.55 10.23 -3.10
C TRP A 88 -3.83 11.27 -3.95
N GLY A 89 -4.61 12.16 -4.56
CA GLY A 89 -4.11 13.29 -5.31
C GLY A 89 -3.80 14.47 -4.38
N VAL A 90 -2.51 14.72 -4.19
CA VAL A 90 -2.01 15.91 -3.53
C VAL A 90 -0.99 16.52 -4.46
N ASP A 91 -1.15 17.79 -4.81
CA ASP A 91 -0.26 18.48 -5.73
C ASP A 91 -0.07 17.72 -7.06
N ASP A 92 -1.15 17.14 -7.53
CA ASP A 92 -1.22 16.33 -8.75
C ASP A 92 -1.48 17.16 -10.02
N GLY A 93 -1.41 18.48 -9.89
CA GLY A 93 -1.75 19.43 -10.94
C GLY A 93 -3.25 19.75 -11.02
N SER A 94 -4.08 19.31 -10.08
CA SER A 94 -5.49 19.70 -9.97
C SER A 94 -5.68 21.13 -9.45
N GLY A 95 -4.58 21.85 -9.21
CA GLY A 95 -4.58 23.26 -8.82
C GLY A 95 -4.40 23.49 -7.32
N TRP A 96 -4.05 22.47 -6.58
CA TRP A 96 -3.71 22.56 -5.17
C TRP A 96 -2.26 22.18 -4.93
N ILE A 97 -1.55 23.03 -4.18
CA ILE A 97 -0.16 22.83 -3.80
C ILE A 97 -0.07 22.88 -2.28
N THR A 98 0.42 21.80 -1.68
CA THR A 98 0.68 21.76 -0.24
C THR A 98 1.95 22.54 0.08
N PRO A 99 1.87 23.63 0.87
CA PRO A 99 3.05 24.42 1.22
C PRO A 99 4.00 23.60 2.09
N GLU A 100 5.30 23.85 1.91
CA GLU A 100 6.33 23.38 2.83
C GLU A 100 6.24 24.19 4.15
N PRO A 101 6.44 23.59 5.32
CA PRO A 101 6.77 22.17 5.58
C PRO A 101 5.53 21.29 5.79
N ALA A 102 4.32 21.82 5.63
CA ALA A 102 3.07 21.06 5.82
C ALA A 102 3.03 19.79 4.98
N GLY A 103 3.45 19.89 3.72
CA GLY A 103 3.52 18.75 2.82
C GLY A 103 4.48 17.66 3.29
N ALA A 104 5.55 18.02 3.97
CA ALA A 104 6.53 17.06 4.46
C ALA A 104 5.94 16.09 5.51
N ALA A 105 5.03 16.56 6.35
CA ALA A 105 4.40 15.74 7.38
C ALA A 105 3.65 14.53 6.82
N PHE A 106 3.10 14.67 5.60
CA PHE A 106 2.36 13.60 4.92
C PHE A 106 3.03 13.14 3.63
N GLN A 107 4.32 13.43 3.47
CA GLN A 107 5.02 13.10 2.23
C GLN A 107 4.44 13.81 1.00
N CYS A 108 3.89 14.99 1.20
CA CYS A 108 3.28 15.80 0.16
C CYS A 108 4.22 16.89 -0.37
N THR A 109 5.52 16.75 -0.19
CA THR A 109 6.48 17.70 -0.77
C THR A 109 6.48 17.58 -2.29
N PRO A 110 6.79 18.65 -3.03
CA PRO A 110 6.80 18.62 -4.49
C PRO A 110 7.68 17.51 -5.07
N ARG A 111 8.81 17.22 -4.42
CA ARG A 111 9.71 16.13 -4.85
C ARG A 111 9.05 14.76 -4.70
N LYS A 112 8.39 14.50 -3.57
CA LYS A 112 7.73 13.22 -3.29
C LYS A 112 6.50 13.03 -4.16
N ASN A 113 5.73 14.10 -4.35
CA ASN A 113 4.57 14.06 -5.24
C ASN A 113 4.97 13.73 -6.67
N ARG A 114 6.05 14.31 -7.20
CA ARG A 114 6.57 13.94 -8.53
C ARG A 114 6.96 12.46 -8.61
N LEU A 115 7.60 11.94 -7.56
CA LEU A 115 7.99 10.53 -7.52
C LEU A 115 6.77 9.61 -7.46
N VAL A 116 5.79 9.93 -6.63
CA VAL A 116 4.53 9.17 -6.53
C VAL A 116 3.76 9.25 -7.85
N THR A 117 3.64 10.44 -8.45
CA THR A 117 3.00 10.60 -9.77
C THR A 117 3.66 9.73 -10.83
N LYS A 118 4.99 9.73 -10.88
CA LYS A 118 5.74 8.86 -11.80
C LYS A 118 5.44 7.38 -11.54
N HIS A 119 5.49 6.94 -10.30
CA HIS A 119 5.22 5.56 -9.94
C HIS A 119 3.78 5.14 -10.25
N LEU A 120 2.80 6.02 -9.99
CA LEU A 120 1.41 5.77 -10.35
C LEU A 120 1.24 5.63 -11.86
N THR A 121 1.85 6.50 -12.63
CA THR A 121 1.75 6.51 -14.10
C THR A 121 2.46 5.31 -14.75
N GLU A 122 3.65 4.96 -14.27
CA GLU A 122 4.49 3.95 -14.92
C GLU A 122 4.22 2.53 -14.43
N ILE A 123 3.73 2.37 -13.21
CA ILE A 123 3.59 1.05 -12.56
C ILE A 123 2.14 0.75 -12.18
N VAL A 124 1.51 1.61 -11.35
CA VAL A 124 0.23 1.25 -10.73
C VAL A 124 -0.91 1.29 -11.75
N ASP A 125 -1.07 2.35 -12.51
CA ASP A 125 -2.16 2.46 -13.48
C ASP A 125 -2.07 1.42 -14.62
N PRO A 126 -0.89 1.13 -15.20
CA PRO A 126 -0.72 0.01 -16.13
C PRO A 126 -1.07 -1.35 -15.53
N LEU A 127 -0.72 -1.60 -14.26
CA LEU A 127 -1.09 -2.82 -13.54
C LEU A 127 -2.62 -2.93 -13.41
N LEU A 128 -3.28 -1.86 -12.96
CA LEU A 128 -4.74 -1.82 -12.82
C LEU A 128 -5.44 -2.03 -14.18
N SER A 129 -4.96 -1.36 -15.21
CA SER A 129 -5.49 -1.49 -16.57
C SER A 129 -5.41 -2.93 -17.08
N ARG A 130 -4.30 -3.62 -16.83
CA ARG A 130 -4.11 -5.04 -17.21
C ARG A 130 -5.01 -5.97 -16.42
N LEU A 131 -5.16 -5.77 -15.10
CA LEU A 131 -5.88 -6.70 -14.23
C LEU A 131 -7.38 -6.44 -14.17
N ARG A 132 -7.86 -5.27 -14.55
CA ARG A 132 -9.27 -4.85 -14.38
C ARG A 132 -10.27 -5.84 -14.94
N SER A 133 -10.00 -6.43 -16.10
CA SER A 133 -10.87 -7.44 -16.70
C SER A 133 -10.67 -8.87 -16.16
N GLN A 134 -9.65 -9.07 -15.33
CA GLN A 134 -9.26 -10.39 -14.82
C GLN A 134 -9.62 -10.57 -13.35
N VAL A 135 -9.90 -9.49 -12.62
CA VAL A 135 -10.25 -9.54 -11.20
C VAL A 135 -11.71 -9.17 -10.97
N LYS A 136 -12.24 -9.62 -9.84
CA LYS A 136 -13.62 -9.32 -9.44
C LYS A 136 -13.85 -7.84 -9.18
N LEU A 137 -12.86 -7.15 -8.60
CA LEU A 137 -12.99 -5.80 -8.10
C LEU A 137 -11.67 -5.06 -8.15
N VAL A 138 -11.69 -3.84 -8.68
CA VAL A 138 -10.65 -2.83 -8.48
C VAL A 138 -11.16 -1.82 -7.47
N SER A 139 -10.36 -1.53 -6.46
CA SER A 139 -10.76 -0.61 -5.40
C SER A 139 -9.61 0.25 -4.90
N TYR A 140 -9.99 1.36 -4.29
CA TYR A 140 -9.07 2.33 -3.70
C TYR A 140 -9.49 2.60 -2.26
N SER A 141 -8.53 2.68 -1.36
CA SER A 141 -8.78 3.17 0.00
C SER A 141 -8.40 4.64 0.08
N LEU A 142 -9.27 5.46 0.63
CA LEU A 142 -9.03 6.88 0.86
C LEU A 142 -9.17 7.22 2.34
N PRO A 143 -8.42 8.21 2.83
CA PRO A 143 -8.51 8.64 4.22
C PRO A 143 -9.86 9.31 4.51
N LEU A 144 -10.18 9.40 5.81
CA LEU A 144 -11.37 10.07 6.34
C LEU A 144 -12.68 9.37 5.99
N LYS A 145 -13.77 10.12 6.04
CA LYS A 145 -15.11 9.67 5.66
C LYS A 145 -15.48 10.15 4.26
N GLU A 146 -16.43 9.49 3.67
CA GLU A 146 -17.07 9.95 2.46
C GLU A 146 -17.69 11.35 2.64
N ASP A 147 -17.58 12.21 1.64
CA ASP A 147 -18.13 13.55 1.61
C ASP A 147 -18.99 13.77 0.35
N PRO A 148 -19.84 14.83 0.30
CA PRO A 148 -20.75 15.06 -0.80
C PRO A 148 -20.09 15.21 -2.18
N ILE A 149 -18.84 15.72 -2.25
CA ILE A 149 -18.10 15.87 -3.51
C ILE A 149 -17.66 14.51 -3.99
N ARG A 150 -17.00 13.72 -3.15
CA ARG A 150 -16.51 12.38 -3.50
C ARG A 150 -17.64 11.39 -3.78
N GLN A 151 -18.81 11.55 -3.14
CA GLN A 151 -20.03 10.79 -3.48
C GLN A 151 -20.52 10.99 -4.92
N LYS A 152 -20.23 12.16 -5.51
CA LYS A 152 -20.56 12.41 -6.92
C LYS A 152 -19.51 11.75 -7.83
N ILE A 153 -18.23 11.75 -7.42
CA ILE A 153 -17.13 11.31 -8.26
C ILE A 153 -17.01 9.79 -8.28
N TYR A 154 -17.15 9.14 -7.12
CA TYR A 154 -16.82 7.72 -6.96
C TYR A 154 -18.03 6.88 -6.57
N ARG A 155 -18.00 5.63 -7.02
CA ARG A 155 -18.78 4.56 -6.40
C ARG A 155 -18.13 4.18 -5.08
N SER A 156 -18.92 4.02 -4.03
CA SER A 156 -18.49 3.50 -2.73
C SER A 156 -19.32 2.28 -2.33
N ILE A 157 -19.12 1.79 -1.11
CA ILE A 157 -19.98 0.73 -0.54
C ILE A 157 -21.45 1.17 -0.51
N ARG A 158 -21.70 2.46 -0.31
CA ARG A 158 -23.05 3.00 -0.04
C ARG A 158 -23.64 3.81 -1.21
N THR A 159 -22.79 4.28 -2.10
CA THR A 159 -23.21 5.19 -3.17
C THR A 159 -22.79 4.66 -4.53
N THR A 160 -23.59 4.97 -5.52
CA THR A 160 -23.28 4.77 -6.94
C THR A 160 -23.11 6.12 -7.62
N THR A 161 -22.34 6.14 -8.71
CA THR A 161 -22.18 7.33 -9.52
C THR A 161 -22.49 7.05 -10.99
N THR A 162 -22.63 8.12 -11.76
CA THR A 162 -22.77 8.09 -13.22
C THR A 162 -21.77 9.05 -13.83
N ALA A 163 -21.50 8.93 -15.13
CA ALA A 163 -20.58 9.84 -15.82
C ALA A 163 -20.96 11.32 -15.63
N GLY A 164 -22.25 11.65 -15.65
CA GLY A 164 -22.73 13.02 -15.43
C GLY A 164 -22.49 13.52 -14.00
N ARG A 165 -22.81 12.69 -12.99
CA ARG A 165 -22.53 13.03 -11.58
C ARG A 165 -21.04 13.17 -11.32
N ARG A 166 -20.23 12.28 -11.90
CA ARG A 166 -18.76 12.35 -11.79
C ARG A 166 -18.24 13.69 -12.31
N ALA A 167 -18.63 14.08 -13.53
CA ALA A 167 -18.18 15.35 -14.12
C ALA A 167 -18.59 16.57 -13.28
N GLU A 168 -19.78 16.56 -12.68
CA GLU A 168 -20.21 17.59 -11.72
C GLU A 168 -19.32 17.61 -10.47
N GLY A 169 -19.10 16.45 -9.85
CA GLY A 169 -18.24 16.32 -8.67
C GLY A 169 -16.79 16.73 -8.92
N GLU A 170 -16.21 16.36 -10.06
CA GLU A 170 -14.86 16.77 -10.47
C GLU A 170 -14.75 18.30 -10.63
N LYS A 171 -15.77 18.94 -11.17
CA LYS A 171 -15.82 20.40 -11.26
C LYS A 171 -15.88 21.05 -9.88
N GLU A 172 -16.70 20.53 -8.98
CA GLU A 172 -16.80 21.01 -7.60
C GLU A 172 -15.48 20.80 -6.85
N LEU A 173 -14.87 19.62 -6.99
CA LEU A 173 -13.56 19.32 -6.41
C LEU A 173 -12.51 20.31 -6.88
N ALA A 174 -12.39 20.51 -8.20
CA ALA A 174 -11.44 21.45 -8.76
C ALA A 174 -11.63 22.88 -8.26
N ALA A 175 -12.89 23.31 -8.08
CA ALA A 175 -13.19 24.62 -7.49
C ALA A 175 -12.75 24.68 -6.01
N LYS A 176 -13.05 23.63 -5.24
CA LYS A 176 -12.67 23.53 -3.83
C LYS A 176 -11.15 23.55 -3.65
N LEU A 177 -10.40 22.79 -4.46
CA LEU A 177 -8.94 22.75 -4.39
C LEU A 177 -8.31 24.09 -4.77
N ARG A 178 -8.81 24.75 -5.81
CA ARG A 178 -8.31 26.08 -6.20
C ARG A 178 -8.57 27.17 -5.17
N SER A 179 -9.65 27.06 -4.39
CA SER A 179 -9.98 28.02 -3.34
C SER A 179 -9.34 27.69 -1.99
N PHE A 180 -8.57 26.61 -1.91
CA PHE A 180 -7.93 26.21 -0.67
C PHE A 180 -6.81 27.17 -0.29
N ASP A 181 -6.88 27.63 0.95
CA ASP A 181 -5.82 28.42 1.60
C ASP A 181 -5.42 27.73 2.91
N TYR A 182 -4.15 27.40 3.02
CA TYR A 182 -3.65 26.71 4.19
C TYR A 182 -3.54 27.66 5.38
N THR A 183 -4.34 27.42 6.40
CA THR A 183 -4.37 28.23 7.63
C THR A 183 -3.77 27.53 8.85
N GLY A 184 -3.06 26.41 8.63
CA GLY A 184 -2.43 25.64 9.69
C GLY A 184 -1.17 26.32 10.26
N THR A 185 -0.64 25.72 11.32
CA THR A 185 0.59 26.19 11.98
C THR A 185 1.80 25.66 11.23
N ALA A 186 2.80 26.51 10.98
CA ALA A 186 4.08 26.08 10.43
C ALA A 186 4.79 25.11 11.40
N LEU A 187 5.52 24.14 10.85
CA LEU A 187 6.38 23.28 11.67
C LEU A 187 7.48 24.12 12.31
N PRO A 188 7.86 23.81 13.56
CA PRO A 188 9.01 24.46 14.18
C PRO A 188 10.28 24.08 13.42
N THR A 189 11.20 25.03 13.29
CA THR A 189 12.52 24.79 12.66
C THR A 189 13.42 23.93 13.52
N GLU A 190 13.20 23.97 14.84
CA GLU A 190 13.94 23.19 15.83
C GLU A 190 12.96 22.51 16.79
N VAL A 191 13.24 21.26 17.10
CA VAL A 191 12.48 20.49 18.08
C VAL A 191 13.42 20.11 19.19
N PRO A 192 13.24 20.64 20.43
CA PRO A 192 14.06 20.26 21.55
C PRO A 192 13.78 18.82 21.96
N LEU A 193 14.81 18.00 21.99
CA LEU A 193 14.72 16.66 22.55
C LEU A 193 14.68 16.73 24.06
N SER A 194 13.62 16.22 24.68
CA SER A 194 13.54 16.10 26.13
C SER A 194 13.91 14.69 26.55
N GLY A 195 14.94 14.56 27.36
CA GLY A 195 15.29 13.29 27.99
C GLY A 195 14.32 12.82 29.09
N HIS A 196 13.29 13.62 29.39
CA HIS A 196 12.33 13.34 30.46
C HIS A 196 10.93 12.97 29.95
N ALA A 197 10.65 13.16 28.65
CA ALA A 197 9.37 12.77 28.08
C ALA A 197 9.44 11.32 27.60
N GLU A 198 8.39 10.54 27.85
CA GLU A 198 8.24 9.24 27.23
C GLU A 198 8.20 9.39 25.71
N SER A 199 8.79 8.46 24.98
CA SER A 199 8.91 8.55 23.51
C SER A 199 7.56 8.74 22.81
N ILE A 200 6.51 8.12 23.34
CA ILE A 200 5.17 8.23 22.76
C ILE A 200 4.59 9.65 22.94
N ASP A 201 4.83 10.28 24.08
CA ASP A 201 4.35 11.65 24.34
C ASP A 201 5.15 12.66 23.54
N TYR A 202 6.44 12.42 23.37
CA TYR A 202 7.29 13.21 22.50
C TYR A 202 6.76 13.22 21.06
N PHE A 203 6.50 12.06 20.47
CA PHE A 203 6.01 11.96 19.08
C PHE A 203 4.61 12.56 18.91
N ARG A 204 3.76 12.48 19.90
CA ARG A 204 2.43 13.13 19.88
C ARG A 204 2.50 14.64 19.98
N ALA A 205 3.51 15.18 20.67
CA ALA A 205 3.67 16.60 20.86
C ALA A 205 4.25 17.32 19.62
N ILE A 206 4.90 16.59 18.70
CA ILE A 206 5.54 17.18 17.52
C ILE A 206 4.52 17.38 16.41
N PRO A 207 4.29 18.64 15.95
CA PRO A 207 3.44 18.90 14.81
C PRO A 207 3.89 18.12 13.58
N GLY A 208 2.96 17.49 12.87
CA GLY A 208 3.24 16.74 11.65
C GLY A 208 3.67 15.29 11.85
N LEU A 209 4.01 14.86 13.07
CA LEU A 209 4.23 13.42 13.36
C LEU A 209 2.93 12.72 13.78
N ASP A 210 1.95 13.47 14.26
CA ASP A 210 0.61 12.98 14.54
C ASP A 210 -0.39 13.62 13.59
N ALA A 211 -1.06 12.79 12.81
CA ALA A 211 -2.12 13.21 11.88
C ALA A 211 -3.29 13.93 12.56
N TYR A 212 -3.46 13.73 13.87
CA TYR A 212 -4.55 14.31 14.66
C TYR A 212 -4.20 15.62 15.33
N ASN A 213 -2.96 16.08 15.25
CA ASN A 213 -2.58 17.36 15.84
C ASN A 213 -3.20 18.55 15.09
N GLY A 214 -3.21 19.71 15.74
CA GLY A 214 -3.83 20.91 15.17
C GLY A 214 -3.18 21.44 13.91
N TYR A 215 -1.94 21.02 13.61
CA TYR A 215 -1.21 21.37 12.44
C TYR A 215 -1.88 20.85 11.16
N ASN A 216 -2.35 19.59 11.17
CA ASN A 216 -2.95 18.94 10.01
C ASN A 216 -4.45 19.15 9.93
N ARG A 217 -5.14 19.48 11.04
CA ARG A 217 -6.59 19.64 11.09
C ARG A 217 -7.13 20.81 10.27
N ARG A 218 -6.33 21.83 10.03
CA ARG A 218 -6.72 23.04 9.28
C ARG A 218 -6.14 23.09 7.87
N GLY A 219 -5.69 21.97 7.37
CA GLY A 219 -5.06 21.88 6.08
C GLY A 219 -5.59 20.70 5.29
N TYR A 220 -4.71 19.77 5.06
CA TYR A 220 -4.91 18.63 4.21
C TYR A 220 -6.16 17.78 4.53
N TRP A 221 -6.43 17.52 5.81
CA TRP A 221 -7.51 16.64 6.25
C TRP A 221 -8.91 17.25 6.11
N ASP A 222 -9.02 18.53 5.86
CA ASP A 222 -10.31 19.20 5.62
C ASP A 222 -10.72 19.14 4.14
N LEU A 223 -9.86 18.63 3.28
CA LEU A 223 -10.11 18.56 1.85
C LEU A 223 -10.68 17.20 1.43
N PRO A 224 -11.57 17.19 0.45
CA PRO A 224 -12.08 15.97 -0.17
C PRO A 224 -11.02 15.36 -1.09
N THR A 225 -9.93 14.84 -0.51
CA THR A 225 -8.77 14.32 -1.24
C THR A 225 -9.19 13.22 -2.22
N PRO A 226 -8.95 13.37 -3.53
CA PRO A 226 -9.35 12.41 -4.54
C PRO A 226 -8.36 11.26 -4.68
N VAL A 227 -8.74 10.24 -5.44
CA VAL A 227 -7.76 9.34 -6.06
C VAL A 227 -6.91 10.17 -7.01
N HIS A 228 -5.60 9.92 -7.01
CA HIS A 228 -4.65 10.65 -7.85
C HIS A 228 -5.01 10.52 -9.33
N ARG A 229 -5.01 11.64 -10.05
CA ARG A 229 -5.46 11.70 -11.45
C ARG A 229 -4.60 10.92 -12.45
N ALA A 230 -3.40 10.48 -12.05
CA ALA A 230 -2.60 9.55 -12.84
C ALA A 230 -3.22 8.15 -12.93
N ILE A 231 -4.23 7.85 -12.11
CA ILE A 231 -4.97 6.60 -12.15
C ILE A 231 -6.27 6.80 -12.93
N HIS A 232 -6.49 5.92 -13.90
CA HIS A 232 -7.78 5.83 -14.57
C HIS A 232 -8.78 5.06 -13.68
N VAL A 233 -9.66 5.81 -12.98
CA VAL A 233 -10.73 5.24 -12.16
C VAL A 233 -11.95 4.94 -13.01
N SER A 234 -12.34 3.66 -13.12
CA SER A 234 -13.58 3.24 -13.79
C SER A 234 -14.83 3.61 -12.97
N LEU A 235 -16.00 3.67 -13.61
CA LEU A 235 -17.28 3.85 -12.89
C LEU A 235 -17.64 2.65 -12.01
N ASP A 236 -17.10 1.47 -12.33
CA ASP A 236 -17.32 0.24 -11.58
C ASP A 236 -16.35 0.06 -10.41
N ASP A 237 -15.25 0.81 -10.39
CA ASP A 237 -14.28 0.76 -9.30
C ASP A 237 -14.91 1.28 -8.00
N VAL A 238 -14.50 0.71 -6.86
CA VAL A 238 -15.09 1.05 -5.56
C VAL A 238 -14.07 1.79 -4.70
N VAL A 239 -14.49 2.90 -4.11
CA VAL A 239 -13.69 3.60 -3.11
C VAL A 239 -14.17 3.21 -1.71
N PHE A 240 -13.26 2.77 -0.88
CA PHE A 240 -13.42 2.57 0.56
C PHE A 240 -12.88 3.78 1.31
N TYR A 241 -13.54 4.16 2.38
CA TYR A 241 -13.08 5.25 3.24
C TYR A 241 -12.68 4.71 4.60
N ASP A 242 -11.56 5.19 5.14
CA ASP A 242 -11.03 4.67 6.41
C ASP A 242 -12.03 4.80 7.57
N ALA A 243 -12.85 5.83 7.56
CA ALA A 243 -13.86 6.04 8.59
C ALA A 243 -15.04 5.05 8.54
N GLU A 244 -15.16 4.24 7.49
CA GLU A 244 -16.18 3.17 7.43
C GLU A 244 -15.87 2.03 8.40
N GLY A 245 -14.57 1.82 8.68
CA GLY A 245 -14.09 0.75 9.53
C GLY A 245 -14.00 -0.60 8.82
N TYR A 246 -13.11 -1.45 9.30
CA TYR A 246 -12.80 -2.73 8.65
C TYR A 246 -14.00 -3.68 8.55
N ALA A 247 -14.89 -3.71 9.55
CA ALA A 247 -16.04 -4.62 9.55
C ALA A 247 -16.95 -4.41 8.31
N VAL A 248 -17.21 -3.14 7.98
CA VAL A 248 -18.04 -2.77 6.82
C VAL A 248 -17.35 -3.15 5.50
N VAL A 249 -16.06 -2.86 5.38
CA VAL A 249 -15.28 -3.24 4.20
C VAL A 249 -15.22 -4.76 4.04
N LYS A 250 -15.00 -5.50 5.13
CA LYS A 250 -14.98 -6.95 5.12
C LYS A 250 -16.30 -7.54 4.61
N GLU A 251 -17.42 -7.11 5.21
CA GLU A 251 -18.75 -7.57 4.80
C GLU A 251 -19.01 -7.31 3.31
N PHE A 252 -18.64 -6.13 2.82
CA PHE A 252 -18.77 -5.81 1.41
C PHE A 252 -17.91 -6.74 0.54
N LEU A 253 -16.62 -6.91 0.83
CA LEU A 253 -15.73 -7.78 0.07
C LEU A 253 -16.23 -9.24 0.06
N GLN A 254 -16.66 -9.74 1.20
CA GLN A 254 -17.23 -11.10 1.33
C GLN A 254 -18.54 -11.24 0.53
N SER A 255 -19.42 -10.22 0.54
CA SER A 255 -20.65 -10.22 -0.27
C SER A 255 -20.38 -10.24 -1.78
N GLN A 256 -19.22 -9.73 -2.21
CA GLN A 256 -18.76 -9.81 -3.60
C GLN A 256 -18.08 -11.16 -3.92
N GLY A 257 -17.96 -12.07 -2.95
CA GLY A 257 -17.27 -13.35 -3.12
C GLY A 257 -15.75 -13.27 -3.12
N VAL A 258 -15.19 -12.16 -2.68
CA VAL A 258 -13.73 -11.97 -2.60
C VAL A 258 -13.12 -12.87 -1.54
N ARG A 259 -12.02 -13.53 -1.88
CA ARG A 259 -11.19 -14.37 -1.00
C ARG A 259 -9.72 -13.96 -1.00
N HIS A 260 -9.26 -13.34 -2.08
CA HIS A 260 -7.87 -12.97 -2.30
C HIS A 260 -7.76 -11.47 -2.54
N ILE A 261 -6.75 -10.86 -1.93
CA ILE A 261 -6.45 -9.44 -2.06
C ILE A 261 -5.06 -9.25 -2.63
N LEU A 262 -4.98 -8.56 -3.76
CA LEU A 262 -3.76 -8.00 -4.30
C LEU A 262 -3.62 -6.59 -3.73
N LEU A 263 -2.68 -6.39 -2.82
CA LEU A 263 -2.53 -5.14 -2.05
C LEU A 263 -1.44 -4.28 -2.65
N ALA A 264 -1.75 -3.03 -2.93
CA ALA A 264 -0.86 -2.02 -3.50
C ALA A 264 -1.02 -0.68 -2.76
N GLY A 265 -0.24 0.32 -3.11
CA GLY A 265 -0.42 1.70 -2.63
C GLY A 265 0.63 2.19 -1.65
N TYR A 266 0.27 3.17 -0.83
CA TYR A 266 1.21 3.99 -0.06
C TYR A 266 0.80 4.18 1.41
N ASN A 267 1.75 4.18 2.34
CA ASN A 267 3.13 3.73 2.19
C ASN A 267 3.27 2.34 2.74
N THR A 268 4.22 1.57 2.22
CA THR A 268 4.43 0.17 2.58
C THR A 268 4.59 -0.03 4.08
N ASP A 269 5.29 0.85 4.75
CA ASP A 269 5.62 0.84 6.17
C ASP A 269 4.63 1.61 7.06
N MET A 270 3.53 2.11 6.50
CA MET A 270 2.52 2.91 7.21
C MET A 270 1.10 2.43 6.88
N CYS A 271 0.43 3.13 5.97
CA CYS A 271 -1.00 2.93 5.68
C CYS A 271 -1.29 1.57 5.05
N VAL A 272 -0.39 1.05 4.23
CA VAL A 272 -0.50 -0.33 3.68
C VAL A 272 -0.51 -1.38 4.80
N CYS A 273 0.12 -1.09 5.94
CA CYS A 273 0.11 -1.99 7.10
C CYS A 273 -1.14 -1.82 7.97
N LEU A 274 -1.52 -0.59 8.32
CA LEU A 274 -2.33 -0.33 9.52
C LEU A 274 -3.65 0.42 9.28
N THR A 275 -4.02 0.79 8.05
CA THR A 275 -5.32 1.44 7.80
C THR A 275 -6.48 0.44 7.75
N THR A 276 -7.67 0.94 7.51
CA THR A 276 -8.88 0.13 7.35
C THR A 276 -8.70 -0.96 6.30
N CYS A 277 -8.12 -0.62 5.15
CA CYS A 277 -7.76 -1.57 4.10
C CYS A 277 -6.28 -2.01 4.15
N GLY A 278 -5.64 -1.87 5.30
CA GLY A 278 -4.25 -2.29 5.51
C GLY A 278 -4.12 -3.80 5.77
N TYR A 279 -2.89 -4.28 5.60
CA TYR A 279 -2.56 -5.70 5.76
C TYR A 279 -3.04 -6.30 7.09
N GLU A 280 -2.83 -5.59 8.21
CA GLU A 280 -3.18 -6.09 9.55
C GLU A 280 -4.68 -6.37 9.72
N ASN A 281 -5.53 -5.68 8.99
CA ASN A 281 -6.95 -5.94 8.95
C ASN A 281 -7.29 -7.03 7.94
N LEU A 282 -6.87 -6.86 6.70
CA LEU A 282 -7.25 -7.76 5.60
C LEU A 282 -6.81 -9.21 5.83
N ARG A 283 -5.63 -9.44 6.40
CA ARG A 283 -5.10 -10.79 6.65
C ARG A 283 -5.92 -11.64 7.63
N LYS A 284 -6.83 -11.03 8.37
CA LYS A 284 -7.70 -11.73 9.31
C LYS A 284 -8.75 -12.60 8.61
N ASP A 285 -9.14 -12.19 7.41
CA ASP A 285 -10.28 -12.76 6.70
C ASP A 285 -9.98 -13.12 5.24
N PHE A 286 -8.83 -12.67 4.68
CA PHE A 286 -8.46 -12.83 3.27
C PHE A 286 -7.02 -13.31 3.09
N ASN A 287 -6.75 -13.97 1.95
CA ASN A 287 -5.39 -14.20 1.52
C ASN A 287 -4.83 -12.92 0.90
N VAL A 288 -3.80 -12.35 1.50
CA VAL A 288 -3.24 -11.04 1.09
C VAL A 288 -1.88 -11.21 0.46
N PHE A 289 -1.73 -10.63 -0.72
CA PHE A 289 -0.48 -10.57 -1.49
C PHE A 289 -0.09 -9.11 -1.69
N LEU A 290 1.06 -8.70 -1.18
CA LEU A 290 1.61 -7.37 -1.43
C LEU A 290 2.25 -7.35 -2.83
N ILE A 291 1.79 -6.44 -3.68
CA ILE A 291 2.44 -6.21 -4.99
C ILE A 291 3.64 -5.29 -4.75
N GLY A 292 4.83 -5.89 -4.62
CA GLY A 292 6.03 -5.18 -4.21
C GLY A 292 6.44 -4.03 -5.12
N ASP A 293 6.17 -4.14 -6.41
CA ASP A 293 6.46 -3.08 -7.40
C ASP A 293 5.42 -1.97 -7.40
N ALA A 294 4.23 -2.20 -6.83
CA ALA A 294 3.12 -1.25 -6.79
C ALA A 294 2.95 -0.58 -5.42
N THR A 295 4.01 -0.50 -4.64
CA THR A 295 4.04 0.17 -3.33
C THR A 295 5.38 0.86 -3.12
N LEU A 296 5.40 1.91 -2.33
CA LEU A 296 6.61 2.62 -1.94
C LEU A 296 6.60 2.83 -0.42
N ALA A 297 7.77 2.65 0.20
CA ALA A 297 7.96 2.96 1.62
C ALA A 297 8.07 4.47 1.86
N THR A 298 8.05 4.87 3.12
CA THR A 298 8.25 6.27 3.53
C THR A 298 9.54 6.84 2.96
N PHE A 299 9.42 7.98 2.28
CA PHE A 299 10.58 8.65 1.70
C PHE A 299 11.20 9.60 2.74
N PRO A 300 12.49 9.47 3.02
CA PRO A 300 13.17 10.45 3.84
C PRO A 300 13.23 11.81 3.13
N ALA A 301 13.07 12.90 3.89
CA ALA A 301 13.21 14.24 3.35
C ALA A 301 14.65 14.53 2.88
N GLN A 302 15.63 13.85 3.47
CA GLN A 302 17.03 13.89 3.09
C GLN A 302 17.41 12.63 2.33
N ALA A 303 18.20 12.80 1.25
CA ALA A 303 18.74 11.69 0.48
C ALA A 303 20.02 11.13 1.15
N SER A 304 20.00 10.89 2.46
CA SER A 304 21.12 10.29 3.16
C SER A 304 21.05 8.76 3.11
N PRO A 305 22.18 8.05 3.06
CA PRO A 305 22.21 6.59 3.10
C PRO A 305 21.52 6.00 4.32
N ALA A 306 21.58 6.66 5.47
CA ALA A 306 20.91 6.20 6.70
C ALA A 306 19.39 6.13 6.55
N HIS A 307 18.76 7.14 5.92
CA HIS A 307 17.31 7.15 5.68
C HIS A 307 16.91 6.13 4.60
N ALA A 308 17.72 5.95 3.55
CA ALA A 308 17.50 4.90 2.57
C ALA A 308 17.57 3.50 3.20
N THR A 309 18.44 3.32 4.19
CA THR A 309 18.53 2.08 4.98
C THR A 309 17.24 1.82 5.77
N ASN A 310 16.65 2.83 6.38
CA ASN A 310 15.38 2.69 7.10
C ASN A 310 14.24 2.20 6.19
N ALA A 311 14.13 2.73 4.98
CA ALA A 311 13.17 2.26 4.00
C ALA A 311 13.42 0.79 3.61
N ALA A 312 14.67 0.40 3.42
CA ALA A 312 15.03 -0.98 3.12
C ALA A 312 14.71 -1.93 4.28
N VAL A 313 14.92 -1.51 5.53
CA VAL A 313 14.57 -2.29 6.73
C VAL A 313 13.06 -2.48 6.83
N ALA A 314 12.26 -1.45 6.59
CA ALA A 314 10.81 -1.56 6.57
C ALA A 314 10.33 -2.59 5.53
N PHE A 315 10.88 -2.54 4.33
CA PHE A 315 10.60 -3.53 3.28
C PHE A 315 11.01 -4.96 3.67
N ALA A 316 12.18 -5.12 4.25
CA ALA A 316 12.66 -6.42 4.70
C ALA A 316 11.76 -7.01 5.80
N SER A 317 11.31 -6.18 6.75
CA SER A 317 10.41 -6.60 7.82
C SER A 317 9.07 -7.08 7.28
N LEU A 318 8.51 -6.40 6.27
CA LEU A 318 7.26 -6.81 5.65
C LEU A 318 7.35 -8.17 4.94
N LYS A 319 8.48 -8.51 4.34
CA LYS A 319 8.68 -9.83 3.72
C LYS A 319 8.59 -11.00 4.69
N ILE A 320 8.75 -10.76 5.98
CA ILE A 320 8.59 -11.77 7.02
C ILE A 320 7.10 -12.05 7.27
N PHE A 321 6.26 -11.02 7.17
CA PHE A 321 4.84 -11.08 7.52
C PHE A 321 3.92 -11.21 6.31
N ILE A 322 4.34 -10.69 5.16
CA ILE A 322 3.55 -10.63 3.93
C ILE A 322 4.24 -11.42 2.82
N THR A 323 3.46 -12.19 2.08
CA THR A 323 3.90 -12.73 0.81
C THR A 323 3.94 -11.62 -0.23
N GLN A 324 5.10 -11.36 -0.80
CA GLN A 324 5.27 -10.35 -1.84
C GLN A 324 5.01 -10.97 -3.21
N ALA A 325 4.14 -10.34 -3.99
CA ALA A 325 3.90 -10.66 -5.39
C ALA A 325 4.42 -9.51 -6.26
N SER A 326 5.47 -9.71 -7.04
CA SER A 326 5.97 -8.71 -7.98
C SER A 326 5.62 -9.02 -9.45
N TRP A 327 5.09 -10.21 -9.71
CA TRP A 327 4.60 -10.57 -11.03
C TRP A 327 3.29 -11.36 -10.94
N ILE A 328 2.32 -10.95 -11.76
CA ILE A 328 1.01 -11.58 -11.86
C ILE A 328 0.76 -11.81 -13.34
N GLY A 329 0.60 -13.06 -13.73
CA GLY A 329 0.34 -13.49 -15.10
C GLY A 329 -0.95 -14.29 -15.21
N GLU A 330 -1.26 -14.71 -16.42
CA GLU A 330 -2.35 -15.64 -16.67
C GLU A 330 -1.91 -17.08 -16.38
N VAL A 331 -2.83 -17.91 -15.91
CA VAL A 331 -2.60 -19.35 -15.79
C VAL A 331 -2.45 -19.93 -17.19
N PRO A 332 -1.36 -20.64 -17.49
CA PRO A 332 -1.21 -21.29 -18.78
C PRO A 332 -2.38 -22.26 -19.00
N THR A 333 -3.11 -22.08 -20.10
CA THR A 333 -4.11 -23.05 -20.53
C THR A 333 -3.42 -24.39 -20.74
N ARG A 334 -3.88 -25.43 -20.05
CA ARG A 334 -3.42 -26.79 -20.33
C ARG A 334 -3.70 -27.06 -21.82
N ALA A 335 -2.63 -27.16 -22.61
CA ALA A 335 -2.77 -27.67 -23.96
C ALA A 335 -3.55 -28.99 -23.86
N SER A 336 -4.70 -29.05 -24.51
CA SER A 336 -5.47 -30.29 -24.66
C SER A 336 -4.52 -31.36 -25.17
N ARG A 337 -4.21 -32.33 -24.29
CA ARG A 337 -3.48 -33.55 -24.68
C ARG A 337 -4.34 -34.43 -25.52
#